data_53c005a81675cafa82a484b0c0149f72
#
_entry.id   53c005a81675cafa82a484b0c0149f72
#
_cell.length_a   1.000
_cell.length_b   1.000
_cell.length_c   1.000
_cell.angle_alpha   90.00
_cell.angle_beta   90.00
_cell.angle_gamma   90.00
#
_symmetry.space_group_name_H-M   'P 1'
#
loop_
_entity.id
_entity.type
_entity.pdbx_description
1 polymer ?
#
loop_
_entity_poly.entity_id
_entity_poly.type
_entity_poly.pdbx_seq_one_letter_code
_entity_poly.pdbx_strand_id
1 'polypeptide(L)'
;MSSLVELLQEISKRTNDAGDPFEHRKGTVESVNPLTIKIDQYTILEEDELILTHLVRDHDVDISVSHETEEFELIESAATDIKKHKHEYKGRKKITMHYGLKVGEDVVLLKVQGGQTYIVLDRYKAPETQGEWL
;
A
#
# COMPACT_ATOMS: atom_id res chain seq x y z
N MET A 1 -20.41 -2.94 -2.42
CA MET A 1 -19.15 -3.27 -3.07
C MET A 1 -18.35 -4.22 -2.22
N SER A 2 -18.07 -5.40 -2.73
CA SER A 2 -17.31 -6.40 -1.98
C SER A 2 -15.87 -5.94 -1.79
N SER A 3 -15.33 -6.10 -0.59
CA SER A 3 -13.91 -5.88 -0.37
C SER A 3 -13.09 -6.96 -1.09
N LEU A 4 -11.81 -6.68 -1.32
CA LEU A 4 -10.89 -7.67 -1.87
C LEU A 4 -10.86 -8.94 -1.00
N VAL A 5 -10.89 -8.77 0.31
CA VAL A 5 -10.90 -9.88 1.27
C VAL A 5 -12.13 -10.76 1.09
N GLU A 6 -13.31 -10.16 0.98
CA GLU A 6 -14.57 -10.90 0.79
C GLU A 6 -14.56 -11.68 -0.53
N LEU A 7 -14.09 -11.05 -1.60
CA LEU A 7 -13.98 -11.70 -2.91
C LEU A 7 -13.04 -12.90 -2.86
N LEU A 8 -11.90 -12.77 -2.20
CA LEU A 8 -10.92 -13.84 -2.05
C LEU A 8 -11.44 -14.99 -1.20
N GLN A 9 -12.19 -14.67 -0.15
CA GLN A 9 -12.84 -15.68 0.68
C GLN A 9 -13.86 -16.49 -0.12
N GLU A 10 -14.62 -15.82 -0.97
CA GLU A 10 -15.59 -16.48 -1.86
C GLU A 10 -14.90 -17.38 -2.87
N ILE A 11 -13.83 -16.91 -3.50
CA ILE A 11 -13.03 -17.70 -4.45
C ILE A 11 -12.44 -18.93 -3.76
N SER A 12 -11.86 -18.75 -2.59
CA SER A 12 -11.26 -19.82 -1.79
C SER A 12 -12.29 -20.90 -1.45
N LYS A 13 -13.48 -20.50 -1.04
CA LYS A 13 -14.58 -21.41 -0.70
C LYS A 13 -15.00 -22.23 -1.92
N ARG A 14 -15.18 -21.59 -3.06
CA ARG A 14 -15.57 -22.29 -4.31
C ARG A 14 -14.49 -23.27 -4.77
N THR A 15 -13.24 -22.88 -4.63
CA THR A 15 -12.10 -23.72 -5.02
C THR A 15 -11.98 -24.94 -4.12
N ASN A 16 -12.20 -24.79 -2.83
CA ASN A 16 -12.23 -25.92 -1.90
C ASN A 16 -13.36 -26.90 -2.23
N ASP A 17 -14.53 -26.40 -2.58
CA ASP A 17 -15.67 -27.22 -3.00
C ASP A 17 -15.35 -28.00 -4.28
N ALA A 18 -14.50 -27.47 -5.16
CA ALA A 18 -14.04 -28.13 -6.36
C ALA A 18 -12.87 -29.09 -6.13
N GLY A 19 -12.34 -29.17 -4.90
CA GLY A 19 -11.21 -30.03 -4.57
C GLY A 19 -9.84 -29.43 -4.90
N ASP A 20 -9.77 -28.18 -5.31
CA ASP A 20 -8.52 -27.47 -5.54
C ASP A 20 -7.94 -26.90 -4.25
N PRO A 21 -6.65 -27.11 -3.96
CA PRO A 21 -6.03 -26.64 -2.72
C PRO A 21 -5.67 -25.16 -2.77
N PHE A 22 -6.66 -24.31 -2.96
CA PHE A 22 -6.49 -22.87 -2.90
C PHE A 22 -6.79 -22.42 -1.46
N GLU A 23 -5.77 -22.02 -0.75
CA GLU A 23 -5.87 -21.75 0.68
C GLU A 23 -5.51 -20.30 1.01
N HIS A 24 -6.39 -19.61 1.72
CA HIS A 24 -6.08 -18.31 2.28
C HIS A 24 -5.89 -18.42 3.79
N ARG A 25 -5.08 -17.55 4.33
CA ARG A 25 -4.79 -17.49 5.75
C ARG A 25 -4.84 -16.05 6.23
N LYS A 26 -5.20 -15.89 7.50
CA LYS A 26 -5.02 -14.63 8.21
C LYS A 26 -3.70 -14.67 8.95
N GLY A 27 -2.94 -13.58 8.89
CA GLY A 27 -1.71 -13.44 9.66
C GLY A 27 -1.66 -12.11 10.38
N THR A 28 -0.79 -12.04 11.37
CA THR A 28 -0.53 -10.82 12.13
C THR A 28 0.96 -10.49 12.02
N VAL A 29 1.27 -9.24 11.71
CA VAL A 29 2.66 -8.78 11.59
C VAL A 29 3.31 -8.76 12.96
N GLU A 30 4.36 -9.55 13.15
CA GLU A 30 5.13 -9.63 14.40
C GLU A 30 6.30 -8.67 14.41
N SER A 31 6.99 -8.55 13.27
CA SER A 31 8.10 -7.61 13.11
C SER A 31 8.12 -7.09 11.67
N VAL A 32 8.77 -5.95 11.45
CA VAL A 32 8.83 -5.34 10.12
C VAL A 32 10.23 -5.25 9.55
N ASN A 33 11.24 -5.44 10.36
CA ASN A 33 12.63 -5.33 9.90
C ASN A 33 13.54 -6.32 10.62
N PRO A 34 13.65 -7.57 10.18
CA PRO A 34 12.97 -8.17 9.01
C PRO A 34 11.48 -8.39 9.21
N LEU A 35 10.74 -8.47 8.11
CA LEU A 35 9.30 -8.73 8.16
C LEU A 35 9.03 -10.17 8.55
N THR A 36 8.23 -10.36 9.59
CA THR A 36 7.73 -11.68 10.00
C THR A 36 6.24 -11.60 10.25
N ILE A 37 5.53 -12.65 9.85
CA ILE A 37 4.07 -12.73 10.00
C ILE A 37 3.71 -14.03 10.69
N LYS A 38 2.95 -13.92 11.77
CA LYS A 38 2.47 -15.07 12.53
C LYS A 38 1.09 -15.48 12.01
N ILE A 39 0.96 -16.73 11.60
CA ILE A 39 -0.30 -17.26 11.08
C ILE A 39 -1.06 -18.13 12.07
N ASP A 40 -0.37 -18.71 13.04
CA ASP A 40 -0.97 -19.43 14.19
C ASP A 40 0.01 -19.41 15.37
N GLN A 41 -0.32 -20.10 16.45
CA GLN A 41 0.49 -20.07 17.67
C GLN A 41 1.92 -20.59 17.48
N TYR A 42 2.14 -21.41 16.47
CA TYR A 42 3.40 -22.12 16.28
C TYR A 42 4.11 -21.78 14.99
N THR A 43 3.47 -21.03 14.11
CA THR A 43 4.00 -20.78 12.76
C THR A 43 4.22 -19.30 12.53
N ILE A 44 5.48 -18.95 12.33
CA ILE A 44 5.89 -17.59 11.96
C ILE A 44 6.54 -17.69 10.58
N LEU A 45 6.03 -16.90 9.64
CA LEU A 45 6.59 -16.82 8.30
C LEU A 45 7.67 -15.75 8.26
N GLU A 46 8.81 -16.10 7.72
CA GLU A 46 9.93 -15.20 7.58
C GLU A 46 9.90 -14.48 6.22
N GLU A 47 10.69 -13.45 6.09
CA GLU A 47 10.70 -12.57 4.92
C GLU A 47 10.95 -13.32 3.60
N ASP A 48 11.80 -14.33 3.60
CA ASP A 48 12.10 -15.15 2.43
C ASP A 48 10.95 -16.07 1.99
N GLU A 49 9.98 -16.27 2.86
CA GLU A 49 8.76 -17.03 2.58
C GLU A 49 7.60 -16.15 2.10
N LEU A 50 7.80 -14.84 2.04
CA LEU A 50 6.75 -13.87 1.79
C LEU A 50 6.97 -13.14 0.47
N ILE A 51 5.89 -13.04 -0.32
CA ILE A 51 5.83 -12.18 -1.50
C ILE A 51 4.87 -11.04 -1.19
N LEU A 52 5.36 -9.81 -1.30
CA LEU A 52 4.56 -8.63 -0.99
C LEU A 52 4.00 -8.01 -2.25
N THR A 53 2.70 -7.73 -2.25
CA THR A 53 2.10 -6.89 -3.29
C THR A 53 2.39 -5.42 -3.02
N HIS A 54 2.12 -4.56 -3.99
CA HIS A 54 2.29 -3.12 -3.81
C HIS A 54 1.37 -2.54 -2.71
N LEU A 55 0.29 -3.22 -2.39
CA LEU A 55 -0.65 -2.77 -1.35
C LEU A 55 -0.08 -2.86 0.07
N VAL A 56 0.99 -3.61 0.26
CA VAL A 56 1.56 -3.89 1.60
C VAL A 56 3.04 -3.55 1.69
N ARG A 57 3.56 -2.77 0.78
CA ARG A 57 4.95 -2.29 0.82
C ARG A 57 5.04 -0.84 0.35
N ASP A 58 6.05 -0.16 0.85
CA ASP A 58 6.38 1.16 0.36
C ASP A 58 6.89 1.05 -1.08
N HIS A 59 6.42 1.91 -1.94
CA HIS A 59 6.82 1.91 -3.35
C HIS A 59 6.60 3.27 -3.97
N ASP A 60 7.29 3.50 -5.07
CA ASP A 60 7.19 4.73 -5.82
C ASP A 60 6.23 4.58 -6.98
N VAL A 61 5.44 5.60 -7.22
CA VAL A 61 4.55 5.67 -8.38
C VAL A 61 4.75 6.99 -9.11
N ASP A 62 4.51 6.96 -10.40
CA ASP A 62 4.48 8.17 -11.21
C ASP A 62 3.06 8.70 -11.28
N ILE A 63 2.92 9.99 -11.09
CA ILE A 63 1.66 10.70 -11.29
C ILE A 63 1.84 11.80 -12.32
N SER A 64 0.80 12.07 -13.06
CA SER A 64 0.76 13.24 -13.94
C SER A 64 0.10 14.39 -13.22
N VAL A 65 0.78 15.52 -13.20
CA VAL A 65 0.30 16.73 -12.52
C VAL A 65 0.16 17.83 -13.55
N SER A 66 -0.97 18.50 -13.51
CA SER A 66 -1.21 19.71 -14.29
C SER A 66 -2.04 20.65 -13.43
N HIS A 67 -1.41 21.66 -12.86
CA HIS A 67 -2.09 22.68 -12.09
C HIS A 67 -1.35 23.99 -12.18
N GLU A 68 -2.05 25.06 -11.89
CA GLU A 68 -1.52 26.41 -11.85
C GLU A 68 -1.58 26.94 -10.44
N THR A 69 -0.51 27.64 -10.01
CA THR A 69 -0.56 28.41 -8.78
C THR A 69 -1.28 29.73 -9.03
N GLU A 70 -1.95 30.25 -8.01
CA GLU A 70 -2.62 31.54 -8.12
C GLU A 70 -1.63 32.67 -8.38
N GLU A 71 -2.06 33.64 -9.18
CA GLU A 71 -1.30 34.86 -9.39
C GLU A 71 -1.27 35.65 -8.06
N PHE A 72 -0.10 36.11 -7.68
CA PHE A 72 0.02 37.05 -6.59
C PHE A 72 0.94 38.21 -7.00
N GLU A 73 0.58 39.39 -6.50
CA GLU A 73 1.39 40.59 -6.71
C GLU A 73 2.35 40.74 -5.55
N LEU A 74 3.65 40.79 -5.87
CA LEU A 74 4.66 41.20 -4.93
C LEU A 74 4.87 42.70 -5.06
N ILE A 75 4.43 43.45 -4.04
CA ILE A 75 4.68 44.86 -3.96
C ILE A 75 5.91 45.05 -3.06
N GLU A 76 7.04 45.30 -3.66
CA GLU A 76 8.21 45.74 -2.94
C GLU A 76 8.22 47.27 -2.91
N SER A 77 8.35 47.83 -1.71
CA SER A 77 8.31 49.28 -1.51
C SER A 77 9.43 50.10 -2.19
N ALA A 78 10.44 49.41 -2.67
CA ALA A 78 11.56 50.04 -3.41
C ALA A 78 11.62 49.65 -4.87
N ALA A 79 10.74 48.79 -5.33
CA ALA A 79 10.73 48.34 -6.71
C ALA A 79 9.64 49.06 -7.50
N THR A 80 10.03 49.58 -8.63
CA THR A 80 9.11 50.18 -9.58
C THR A 80 8.37 49.15 -10.43
N ASP A 81 8.76 47.86 -10.31
CA ASP A 81 8.19 46.79 -11.11
C ASP A 81 7.33 45.88 -10.25
N ILE A 82 6.04 45.85 -10.55
CA ILE A 82 5.12 44.84 -10.02
C ILE A 82 5.18 43.65 -10.95
N LYS A 83 5.72 42.55 -10.47
CA LYS A 83 5.73 41.29 -11.21
C LYS A 83 4.62 40.40 -10.76
N LYS A 84 3.74 40.06 -11.70
CA LYS A 84 2.76 39.00 -11.51
C LYS A 84 3.43 37.69 -11.92
N HIS A 85 3.41 36.75 -11.00
CA HIS A 85 3.92 35.40 -11.26
C HIS A 85 2.83 34.40 -11.26
N LYS A 86 2.76 33.65 -12.36
CA LYS A 86 1.90 32.50 -12.50
C LYS A 86 2.79 31.29 -12.73
N HIS A 87 2.74 30.34 -11.84
CA HIS A 87 3.51 29.12 -11.97
C HIS A 87 2.63 27.97 -12.42
N GLU A 88 3.01 27.34 -13.51
CA GLU A 88 2.37 26.13 -13.99
C GLU A 88 3.22 24.92 -13.58
N TYR A 89 2.58 23.95 -12.96
CA TYR A 89 3.20 22.66 -12.69
C TYR A 89 2.57 21.62 -13.62
N LYS A 90 3.34 21.22 -14.62
CA LYS A 90 2.95 20.17 -15.55
C LYS A 90 4.04 19.14 -15.63
N GLY A 91 3.63 17.90 -15.76
CA GLY A 91 4.55 16.81 -16.02
C GLY A 91 4.32 15.61 -15.13
N ARG A 92 5.20 14.67 -15.30
CA ARG A 92 5.21 13.44 -14.51
C ARG A 92 6.05 13.63 -13.26
N LYS A 93 5.47 13.33 -12.13
CA LYS A 93 6.14 13.41 -10.83
C LYS A 93 6.18 12.04 -10.19
N LYS A 94 7.26 11.77 -9.47
CA LYS A 94 7.39 10.57 -8.67
C LYS A 94 6.96 10.86 -7.24
N ILE A 95 6.11 9.99 -6.69
CA ILE A 95 5.72 10.06 -5.28
C ILE A 95 5.94 8.69 -4.64
N THR A 96 6.15 8.70 -3.33
CA THR A 96 6.29 7.47 -2.55
C THR A 96 4.97 7.18 -1.84
N MET A 97 4.47 5.98 -2.06
CA MET A 97 3.29 5.47 -1.35
C MET A 97 3.75 4.70 -0.11
N HIS A 98 3.34 5.15 1.05
CA HIS A 98 3.73 4.55 2.33
C HIS A 98 2.73 3.48 2.75
N TYR A 99 2.78 2.34 2.06
CA TYR A 99 1.88 1.22 2.30
C TYR A 99 2.54 0.10 3.12
N GLY A 100 3.78 0.27 3.55
CA GLY A 100 4.49 -0.71 4.34
C GLY A 100 3.72 -1.15 5.58
N LEU A 101 3.83 -2.44 5.89
CA LEU A 101 3.15 -3.03 7.02
C LEU A 101 3.78 -2.54 8.34
N LYS A 102 2.94 -2.49 9.37
CA LYS A 102 3.35 -2.15 10.74
C LYS A 102 3.06 -3.31 11.66
N VAL A 103 3.83 -3.40 12.73
CA VAL A 103 3.65 -4.43 13.76
C VAL A 103 2.23 -4.36 14.32
N GLY A 104 1.60 -5.52 14.42
CA GLY A 104 0.23 -5.65 14.92
C GLY A 104 -0.84 -5.62 13.86
N GLU A 105 -0.52 -5.25 12.62
CA GLU A 105 -1.51 -5.28 11.54
C GLU A 105 -1.86 -6.71 11.14
N ASP A 106 -3.14 -6.95 10.88
CA ASP A 106 -3.63 -8.20 10.35
C ASP A 106 -3.66 -8.16 8.82
N VAL A 107 -3.24 -9.24 8.21
CA VAL A 107 -3.10 -9.35 6.76
C VAL A 107 -3.73 -10.62 6.22
N VAL A 108 -4.09 -10.58 4.94
CA VAL A 108 -4.59 -11.74 4.19
C VAL A 108 -3.43 -12.33 3.41
N LEU A 109 -3.23 -13.63 3.55
CA LEU A 109 -2.19 -14.37 2.87
C LEU A 109 -2.81 -15.44 1.97
N LEU A 110 -2.17 -15.65 0.82
CA LEU A 110 -2.46 -16.79 -0.05
C LEU A 110 -1.27 -17.73 -0.03
N LYS A 111 -1.53 -18.99 0.26
CA LYS A 111 -0.50 -20.02 0.18
C LYS A 111 -0.28 -20.40 -1.28
N VAL A 112 0.97 -20.36 -1.73
CA VAL A 112 1.34 -20.81 -3.06
C VAL A 112 1.39 -22.34 -3.05
N GLN A 113 0.67 -22.96 -3.98
CA GLN A 113 0.56 -24.40 -4.07
C GLN A 113 1.92 -25.05 -4.30
N GLY A 114 2.20 -26.11 -3.53
CA GLY A 114 3.42 -26.90 -3.67
C GLY A 114 4.65 -26.28 -3.02
N GLY A 115 4.53 -25.15 -2.35
CA GLY A 115 5.64 -24.46 -1.72
C GLY A 115 5.33 -23.97 -0.32
N GLN A 116 6.37 -23.43 0.32
CA GLN A 116 6.25 -22.75 1.62
C GLN A 116 6.22 -21.24 1.45
N THR A 117 5.76 -20.75 0.31
CA THR A 117 5.71 -19.34 -0.02
C THR A 117 4.27 -18.85 0.11
N TYR A 118 4.13 -17.66 0.67
CA TYR A 118 2.85 -17.00 0.86
C TYR A 118 2.87 -15.63 0.20
N ILE A 119 1.77 -15.29 -0.45
CA ILE A 119 1.58 -13.95 -1.00
C ILE A 119 0.80 -13.15 0.03
N VAL A 120 1.36 -12.03 0.47
CA VAL A 120 0.65 -11.09 1.33
C VAL A 120 -0.15 -10.16 0.43
N LEU A 121 -1.47 -10.37 0.39
CA LEU A 121 -2.35 -9.68 -0.56
C LEU A 121 -2.70 -8.27 -0.12
N ASP A 122 -3.14 -8.14 1.12
CA ASP A 122 -3.61 -6.86 1.65
C ASP A 122 -3.72 -6.95 3.18
N ARG A 123 -3.96 -5.82 3.79
CA ARG A 123 -4.31 -5.73 5.21
C ARG A 123 -5.82 -5.73 5.38
N TYR A 124 -6.30 -6.13 6.55
CA TYR A 124 -7.73 -6.17 6.86
C TYR A 124 -8.33 -4.79 7.07
N LYS A 125 -7.58 -3.90 7.72
CA LYS A 125 -8.01 -2.53 8.01
C LYS A 125 -7.26 -1.54 7.15
N ALA A 126 -7.83 -0.37 6.94
CA ALA A 126 -7.14 0.69 6.23
C ALA A 126 -5.82 1.04 6.93
N PRO A 127 -4.77 1.37 6.17
CA PRO A 127 -3.49 1.75 6.77
C PRO A 127 -3.64 3.04 7.57
N GLU A 128 -2.92 3.14 8.68
CA GLU A 128 -2.80 4.38 9.42
C GLU A 128 -1.99 5.38 8.61
N THR A 129 -2.47 6.60 8.55
CA THR A 129 -1.80 7.66 7.81
C THR A 129 -1.23 8.69 8.77
N GLN A 130 -0.01 9.15 8.50
CA GLN A 130 0.67 10.16 9.30
C GLN A 130 0.83 11.47 8.54
N GLY A 131 0.47 11.48 7.26
CA GLY A 131 0.50 12.68 6.46
C GLY A 131 -0.59 13.67 6.84
N GLU A 132 -0.39 14.92 6.52
CA GLU A 132 -1.34 15.99 6.76
C GLU A 132 -1.93 16.49 5.46
N TRP A 133 -3.16 16.97 5.51
CA TRP A 133 -3.76 17.62 4.36
C TRP A 133 -3.05 18.96 4.09
N LEU A 134 -2.75 19.19 2.85
CA LEU A 134 -2.16 20.44 2.39
C LEU A 134 -3.21 21.54 2.26
#